data_e1f4a2c054a44b25a4997ffb5827b140
#
_entry.id   e1f4a2c054a44b25a4997ffb5827b140
#
_cell.length_a   1.000
_cell.length_b   1.000
_cell.length_c   1.000
_cell.angle_alpha   90.00
_cell.angle_beta   90.00
_cell.angle_gamma   90.00
#
_symmetry.space_group_name_H-M   'P 1'
#
loop_
_entity.id
_entity.type
_entity.pdbx_description
1 polymer ?
#
loop_
_entity_poly.entity_id
_entity_poly.type
_entity_poly.pdbx_seq_one_letter_code
_entity_poly.pdbx_strand_id
1 'polypeptide(L)'
;MMNDSGFTCAICGTPVSDRYHCLDRRTESLVTTEHDGKVITTEHIVNCQVMFIYCSAFCWDIHAPTVAAELQVSKPYPPAGLITPCSRCGNPVNRTAPHISYAISELQDTQNEPYAISQCLDDREFAVLCKNCEAPDATAGAEVVDAPIERETHQ
;
A
#
# COMPACT_ATOMS: atom_id res chain seq x y z
N MET A 1 0.08 -5.79 -29.30
CA MET A 1 0.54 -6.59 -28.86
C MET A 1 0.41 -6.58 -27.52
N MET A 2 0.38 -7.38 -26.94
CA MET A 2 0.15 -7.36 -25.77
C MET A 2 1.19 -6.91 -24.99
N ASN A 3 0.89 -6.31 -23.97
CA ASN A 3 1.85 -5.87 -23.17
C ASN A 3 2.31 -6.99 -22.36
N ASP A 4 3.54 -7.21 -22.32
CA ASP A 4 4.01 -8.27 -21.55
C ASP A 4 4.66 -7.71 -20.36
N SER A 5 3.92 -7.45 -19.33
CA SER A 5 4.50 -6.91 -18.13
C SER A 5 5.30 -7.94 -17.40
N GLY A 6 5.16 -9.19 -17.72
CA GLY A 6 5.84 -10.24 -17.00
C GLY A 6 5.13 -10.65 -15.74
N PHE A 7 3.97 -10.11 -15.46
CA PHE A 7 3.24 -10.46 -14.27
C PHE A 7 1.96 -11.19 -14.61
N THR A 8 1.54 -12.08 -13.74
CA THR A 8 0.27 -12.77 -13.89
C THR A 8 -0.59 -12.51 -12.67
N CYS A 9 -1.88 -12.59 -12.85
CA CYS A 9 -2.83 -12.36 -11.77
C CYS A 9 -2.67 -13.43 -10.70
N ALA A 10 -2.62 -13.03 -9.46
CA ALA A 10 -2.45 -13.96 -8.34
C ALA A 10 -3.62 -14.91 -8.20
N ILE A 11 -4.78 -14.59 -8.74
CA ILE A 11 -5.95 -15.43 -8.58
C ILE A 11 -6.23 -16.26 -9.82
N CYS A 12 -6.32 -15.67 -10.98
CA CYS A 12 -6.74 -16.42 -12.15
C CYS A 12 -5.57 -16.79 -13.07
N GLY A 13 -4.37 -16.33 -12.78
CA GLY A 13 -3.21 -16.71 -13.57
C GLY A 13 -3.10 -16.05 -14.94
N THR A 14 -4.03 -15.18 -15.28
CA THR A 14 -4.00 -14.52 -16.56
C THR A 14 -2.90 -13.46 -16.55
N PRO A 15 -2.17 -13.30 -17.63
CA PRO A 15 -1.21 -12.20 -17.69
C PRO A 15 -1.91 -10.88 -17.53
N VAL A 16 -1.33 -9.95 -16.75
CA VAL A 16 -1.99 -8.68 -16.55
C VAL A 16 -1.67 -7.75 -17.71
N SER A 17 -2.60 -6.87 -18.01
CA SER A 17 -2.43 -5.93 -19.08
C SER A 17 -1.83 -4.65 -18.53
N ASP A 18 -1.94 -3.56 -19.27
CA ASP A 18 -1.42 -2.28 -18.81
C ASP A 18 -2.14 -1.76 -17.61
N ARG A 19 -3.36 -2.20 -17.36
CA ARG A 19 -4.12 -1.72 -16.22
C ARG A 19 -4.33 -2.88 -15.28
N TYR A 20 -3.97 -2.72 -14.05
CA TYR A 20 -3.99 -3.80 -13.09
C TYR A 20 -4.14 -3.29 -11.67
N HIS A 21 -4.37 -4.19 -10.73
CA HIS A 21 -4.49 -3.84 -9.33
C HIS A 21 -3.32 -4.45 -8.58
N CYS A 22 -2.89 -3.79 -7.51
CA CYS A 22 -1.71 -4.20 -6.80
C CYS A 22 -1.93 -4.02 -5.31
N LEU A 23 -1.64 -5.04 -4.53
CA LEU A 23 -1.64 -4.93 -3.08
C LEU A 23 -0.20 -4.74 -2.64
N ASP A 24 0.08 -3.67 -1.90
CA ASP A 24 1.42 -3.45 -1.44
C ASP A 24 1.47 -3.17 0.06
N ARG A 25 2.63 -3.37 0.63
CA ARG A 25 2.90 -3.10 2.03
C ARG A 25 3.76 -1.87 2.06
N ARG A 26 3.39 -0.92 2.88
CA ARG A 26 4.07 0.38 2.91
C ARG A 26 4.51 0.73 4.32
N THR A 27 5.65 1.39 4.43
CA THR A 27 6.00 2.10 5.63
C THR A 27 5.74 3.55 5.28
N GLU A 28 4.86 4.18 6.01
CA GLU A 28 4.45 5.53 5.64
C GLU A 28 4.10 6.36 6.86
N SER A 29 4.00 7.66 6.68
CA SER A 29 3.48 8.54 7.70
C SER A 29 2.65 9.59 7.00
N LEU A 30 1.69 10.17 7.71
CA LEU A 30 0.89 11.23 7.16
C LEU A 30 1.46 12.55 7.62
N VAL A 31 1.58 13.48 6.69
CA VAL A 31 2.13 14.78 6.98
C VAL A 31 1.05 15.81 6.69
N THR A 32 0.80 16.68 7.65
CA THR A 32 -0.17 17.74 7.42
C THR A 32 0.55 19.05 7.26
N THR A 33 0.13 19.84 6.30
CA THR A 33 0.69 21.15 6.10
C THR A 33 -0.46 22.13 5.96
N GLU A 34 -0.19 23.40 6.29
CA GLU A 34 -1.21 24.38 6.16
C GLU A 34 -0.80 25.32 5.06
N HIS A 35 -1.69 25.61 4.12
CA HIS A 35 -1.39 26.48 3.02
C HIS A 35 -2.63 27.29 2.73
N ASP A 36 -2.51 28.60 2.84
CA ASP A 36 -3.64 29.51 2.59
C ASP A 36 -4.82 29.14 3.46
N GLY A 37 -4.57 28.84 4.69
CA GLY A 37 -5.66 28.54 5.63
C GLY A 37 -6.25 27.14 5.47
N LYS A 38 -5.73 26.35 4.56
CA LYS A 38 -6.24 25.01 4.38
C LYS A 38 -5.26 24.01 4.91
N VAL A 39 -5.75 22.96 5.53
CA VAL A 39 -4.91 21.90 6.05
C VAL A 39 -4.91 20.79 5.03
N ILE A 40 -3.74 20.42 4.55
CA ILE A 40 -3.61 19.38 3.55
C ILE A 40 -2.83 18.24 4.16
N THR A 41 -3.33 17.03 4.02
CA THR A 41 -2.67 15.84 4.52
C THR A 41 -2.15 15.05 3.34
N THR A 42 -0.87 14.70 3.36
CA THR A 42 -0.28 13.91 2.30
C THR A 42 0.39 12.70 2.89
N GLU A 43 0.49 11.65 2.11
CA GLU A 43 1.19 10.46 2.53
C GLU A 43 2.65 10.58 2.19
N HIS A 44 3.49 10.20 3.13
CA HIS A 44 4.90 10.17 2.88
C HIS A 44 5.31 8.70 2.97
N ILE A 45 5.53 8.07 1.84
CA ILE A 45 5.83 6.65 1.79
C ILE A 45 7.33 6.47 1.71
N VAL A 46 7.91 5.81 2.70
CA VAL A 46 9.31 5.61 2.72
C VAL A 46 9.71 4.28 2.15
N ASN A 47 8.82 3.34 2.11
CA ASN A 47 9.12 2.02 1.58
C ASN A 47 7.84 1.40 1.08
N CYS A 48 7.90 0.74 -0.05
CA CYS A 48 6.73 0.13 -0.64
C CYS A 48 7.15 -1.19 -1.25
N GLN A 49 6.44 -2.26 -0.88
CA GLN A 49 6.77 -3.58 -1.36
C GLN A 49 5.52 -4.20 -1.94
N VAL A 50 5.56 -4.58 -3.21
CA VAL A 50 4.43 -5.19 -3.87
C VAL A 50 4.28 -6.62 -3.36
N MET A 51 3.08 -6.99 -2.97
CA MET A 51 2.80 -8.32 -2.48
C MET A 51 2.07 -9.15 -3.50
N PHE A 52 1.05 -8.62 -4.13
CA PHE A 52 0.27 -9.36 -5.12
C PHE A 52 -0.20 -8.43 -6.21
N ILE A 53 -0.37 -8.98 -7.40
CA ILE A 53 -0.89 -8.25 -8.54
C ILE A 53 -2.11 -8.99 -9.06
N TYR A 54 -3.15 -8.25 -9.42
CA TYR A 54 -4.41 -8.82 -9.88
C TYR A 54 -4.80 -8.19 -11.20
N CYS A 55 -5.44 -8.97 -12.07
CA CYS A 55 -5.85 -8.46 -13.36
C CYS A 55 -7.08 -7.56 -13.27
N SER A 56 -7.82 -7.61 -12.18
CA SER A 56 -9.05 -6.82 -12.04
C SER A 56 -9.42 -6.66 -10.58
N ALA A 57 -10.33 -5.75 -10.34
CA ALA A 57 -10.87 -5.57 -9.00
C ALA A 57 -11.61 -6.83 -8.56
N PHE A 58 -12.21 -7.54 -9.52
CA PHE A 58 -12.95 -8.75 -9.17
C PHE A 58 -12.02 -9.78 -8.57
N CYS A 59 -10.83 -9.98 -9.13
CA CYS A 59 -9.88 -10.95 -8.58
C CYS A 59 -9.38 -10.50 -7.22
N TRP A 60 -9.19 -9.19 -7.02
CA TRP A 60 -8.83 -8.71 -5.71
C TRP A 60 -9.95 -9.01 -4.72
N ASP A 61 -11.19 -8.76 -5.08
CA ASP A 61 -12.29 -9.00 -4.16
C ASP A 61 -12.37 -10.47 -3.77
N ILE A 62 -12.05 -11.38 -4.68
CA ILE A 62 -12.03 -12.79 -4.35
C ILE A 62 -10.91 -13.10 -3.36
N HIS A 63 -9.77 -12.48 -3.51
CA HIS A 63 -8.61 -12.80 -2.68
C HIS A 63 -8.62 -12.04 -1.34
N ALA A 64 -9.31 -10.92 -1.27
CA ALA A 64 -9.27 -10.08 -0.08
C ALA A 64 -9.55 -10.80 1.23
N PRO A 65 -10.55 -11.67 1.33
CA PRO A 65 -10.78 -12.36 2.59
C PRO A 65 -9.60 -13.26 3.00
N THR A 66 -8.95 -13.89 2.02
CA THR A 66 -7.80 -14.73 2.33
C THR A 66 -6.64 -13.87 2.82
N VAL A 67 -6.43 -12.73 2.18
CA VAL A 67 -5.37 -11.81 2.58
C VAL A 67 -5.66 -11.30 4.00
N ALA A 68 -6.90 -10.94 4.28
CA ALA A 68 -7.26 -10.45 5.61
C ALA A 68 -6.96 -11.52 6.65
N ALA A 69 -7.28 -12.77 6.35
CA ALA A 69 -7.02 -13.84 7.29
C ALA A 69 -5.52 -14.05 7.49
N GLU A 70 -4.76 -14.03 6.42
CA GLU A 70 -3.33 -14.24 6.53
C GLU A 70 -2.64 -13.12 7.26
N LEU A 71 -3.10 -11.89 7.08
CA LEU A 71 -2.52 -10.76 7.77
C LEU A 71 -3.14 -10.56 9.14
N GLN A 72 -4.12 -11.39 9.52
CA GLN A 72 -4.81 -11.27 10.78
C GLN A 72 -5.48 -9.91 10.92
N VAL A 73 -6.09 -9.47 9.85
CA VAL A 73 -6.80 -8.20 9.81
C VAL A 73 -8.26 -8.49 10.05
N SER A 74 -8.78 -8.05 11.20
CA SER A 74 -10.19 -8.32 11.49
C SER A 74 -11.08 -7.25 10.93
N LYS A 75 -10.57 -6.04 10.72
CA LYS A 75 -11.38 -4.96 10.17
C LYS A 75 -10.64 -4.30 9.04
N PRO A 76 -10.81 -4.79 7.83
CA PRO A 76 -10.15 -4.17 6.68
C PRO A 76 -10.79 -2.84 6.31
N TYR A 77 -10.08 -2.06 5.55
CA TYR A 77 -10.52 -0.75 5.05
C TYR A 77 -10.78 0.20 6.21
N PRO A 78 -9.73 0.57 6.93
CA PRO A 78 -9.90 1.41 8.11
C PRO A 78 -10.41 2.80 7.75
N PRO A 79 -11.04 3.48 8.69
CA PRO A 79 -11.52 4.81 8.42
C PRO A 79 -10.37 5.78 8.20
N ALA A 80 -10.63 6.83 7.48
CA ALA A 80 -9.62 7.85 7.25
C ALA A 80 -9.39 8.65 8.53
N GLY A 81 -8.24 9.27 8.63
CA GLY A 81 -7.94 10.13 9.77
C GLY A 81 -6.51 9.98 10.20
N LEU A 82 -6.07 10.88 11.07
CA LEU A 82 -4.70 10.83 11.56
C LEU A 82 -4.53 9.82 12.67
N ILE A 83 -5.61 9.41 13.31
CA ILE A 83 -5.58 8.37 14.32
C ILE A 83 -6.63 7.36 13.90
N THR A 84 -6.19 6.12 13.71
CA THR A 84 -7.04 5.09 13.15
C THR A 84 -6.86 3.83 13.98
N PRO A 85 -7.89 3.04 14.19
CA PRO A 85 -7.72 1.80 14.94
C PRO A 85 -6.85 0.83 14.17
N CYS A 86 -5.99 0.12 14.87
CA CYS A 86 -5.18 -0.92 14.25
C CYS A 86 -6.12 -1.99 13.68
N SER A 87 -5.89 -2.37 12.44
CA SER A 87 -6.75 -3.34 11.79
C SER A 87 -6.66 -4.73 12.41
N ARG A 88 -5.63 -4.97 13.20
CA ARG A 88 -5.44 -6.27 13.81
C ARG A 88 -5.90 -6.29 15.26
N CYS A 89 -5.50 -5.35 16.10
CA CYS A 89 -5.81 -5.37 17.52
C CYS A 89 -6.73 -4.26 18.01
N GLY A 90 -7.03 -3.29 17.15
CA GLY A 90 -7.94 -2.22 17.54
C GLY A 90 -7.30 -1.05 18.28
N ASN A 91 -6.06 -1.17 18.67
CA ASN A 91 -5.42 -0.05 19.39
C ASN A 91 -5.21 1.11 18.45
N PRO A 92 -5.20 2.32 18.96
CA PRO A 92 -5.06 3.47 18.07
C PRO A 92 -3.69 3.53 17.42
N VAL A 93 -3.65 3.92 16.17
CA VAL A 93 -2.43 4.12 15.43
C VAL A 93 -2.34 5.59 15.11
N ASN A 94 -1.24 6.23 15.55
CA ASN A 94 -1.00 7.61 15.20
C ASN A 94 -0.32 7.62 13.84
N ARG A 95 -1.04 7.99 12.82
CA ARG A 95 -0.56 7.86 11.46
C ARG A 95 0.42 8.95 11.06
N THR A 96 0.64 9.94 11.93
CA THR A 96 1.68 10.94 11.66
C THR A 96 3.06 10.38 11.97
N ALA A 97 3.13 9.28 12.71
CA ALA A 97 4.39 8.59 12.94
C ALA A 97 4.53 7.47 11.93
N PRO A 98 5.73 7.02 11.64
CA PRO A 98 5.91 5.93 10.70
C PRO A 98 5.16 4.67 11.15
N HIS A 99 4.45 4.05 10.26
CA HIS A 99 3.67 2.86 10.57
C HIS A 99 3.54 2.00 9.32
N ILE A 100 3.09 0.78 9.49
CA ILE A 100 2.89 -0.14 8.38
C ILE A 100 1.45 -0.06 7.92
N SER A 101 1.25 0.02 6.63
CA SER A 101 -0.08 -0.08 6.07
C SER A 101 -0.04 -0.99 4.86
N TYR A 102 -1.19 -1.52 4.48
CA TYR A 102 -1.35 -2.30 3.28
C TYR A 102 -2.38 -1.59 2.43
N ALA A 103 -2.09 -1.42 1.17
CA ALA A 103 -3.00 -0.67 0.30
C ALA A 103 -3.22 -1.42 -0.99
N ILE A 104 -4.41 -1.26 -1.55
CA ILE A 104 -4.73 -1.81 -2.84
C ILE A 104 -4.87 -0.64 -3.80
N SER A 105 -4.15 -0.67 -4.89
CA SER A 105 -4.12 0.42 -5.84
C SER A 105 -4.48 -0.07 -7.22
N GLU A 106 -5.08 0.79 -8.00
CA GLU A 106 -5.32 0.50 -9.41
C GLU A 106 -4.29 1.29 -10.19
N LEU A 107 -3.52 0.63 -11.01
CA LEU A 107 -2.42 1.25 -11.71
C LEU A 107 -2.58 1.10 -13.21
N GLN A 108 -2.09 2.07 -13.95
CA GLN A 108 -2.11 2.06 -15.39
C GLN A 108 -0.72 2.37 -15.86
N ASP A 109 -0.10 1.43 -16.59
CA ASP A 109 1.20 1.68 -17.14
C ASP A 109 1.02 2.49 -18.40
N THR A 110 1.91 3.43 -18.62
CA THR A 110 1.85 4.22 -19.83
C THR A 110 3.05 3.87 -20.67
N GLN A 111 2.89 4.04 -21.96
CA GLN A 111 3.94 3.73 -22.87
C GLN A 111 4.67 4.97 -23.33
N ASN A 112 4.79 5.95 -22.47
CA ASN A 112 5.43 7.18 -22.86
C ASN A 112 6.90 6.98 -23.00
N GLU A 113 7.44 7.34 -24.11
CA GLU A 113 8.85 7.27 -24.33
C GLU A 113 9.51 8.45 -23.68
N PRO A 114 10.69 8.29 -23.19
CA PRO A 114 11.48 7.07 -23.18
C PRO A 114 11.25 6.22 -21.93
N TYR A 115 10.31 6.63 -21.08
CA TYR A 115 10.11 5.91 -19.86
C TYR A 115 8.75 5.29 -19.80
N ALA A 116 8.67 4.16 -19.11
CA ALA A 116 7.38 3.57 -18.79
C ALA A 116 7.03 4.08 -17.42
N ILE A 117 5.88 4.66 -17.27
CA ILE A 117 5.46 5.24 -16.01
C ILE A 117 4.15 4.62 -15.61
N SER A 118 4.03 4.25 -14.35
CA SER A 118 2.77 3.75 -13.82
C SER A 118 2.01 4.90 -13.19
N GLN A 119 0.79 5.07 -13.59
CA GLN A 119 -0.08 6.10 -13.04
C GLN A 119 -1.04 5.45 -12.06
N CYS A 120 -1.15 5.99 -10.86
CA CYS A 120 -2.08 5.47 -9.87
C CYS A 120 -3.45 6.08 -10.12
N LEU A 121 -4.41 5.25 -10.48
CA LEU A 121 -5.75 5.71 -10.75
C LEU A 121 -6.62 5.68 -9.51
N ASP A 122 -6.32 4.81 -8.57
CA ASP A 122 -7.08 4.70 -7.34
C ASP A 122 -6.20 4.08 -6.28
N ASP A 123 -6.36 4.48 -5.05
CA ASP A 123 -5.55 3.98 -3.97
C ASP A 123 -6.42 3.89 -2.72
N ARG A 124 -6.44 2.73 -2.06
CA ARG A 124 -7.33 2.54 -0.95
C ARG A 124 -6.63 1.73 0.10
N GLU A 125 -6.66 2.20 1.34
CA GLU A 125 -6.02 1.45 2.38
C GLU A 125 -6.79 0.22 2.75
N PHE A 126 -6.11 -0.90 2.86
CA PHE A 126 -6.72 -2.15 3.25
C PHE A 126 -6.52 -2.41 4.73
N ALA A 127 -5.38 -2.04 5.28
CA ALA A 127 -5.09 -2.27 6.69
C ALA A 127 -4.03 -1.31 7.19
N VAL A 128 -4.10 -0.97 8.47
CA VAL A 128 -3.12 -0.15 9.14
C VAL A 128 -2.76 -0.87 10.42
N LEU A 129 -1.49 -1.02 10.73
CA LEU A 129 -1.06 -1.77 11.89
C LEU A 129 -0.36 -0.89 12.92
N CYS A 130 -0.60 -1.17 14.19
CA CYS A 130 0.10 -0.48 15.25
C CYS A 130 1.49 -1.06 15.40
N LYS A 131 2.33 -0.36 16.18
CA LYS A 131 3.67 -0.78 16.32
C LYS A 131 3.81 -2.16 16.90
N ASN A 132 2.98 -2.53 17.82
CA ASN A 132 3.07 -3.86 18.40
C ASN A 132 2.70 -4.94 17.40
N CYS A 133 1.75 -4.68 16.55
CA CYS A 133 1.33 -5.67 15.58
C CYS A 133 2.30 -5.77 14.41
N GLU A 134 3.07 -4.73 14.14
CA GLU A 134 4.02 -4.81 13.08
C GLU A 134 5.22 -5.63 13.48
N ALA A 135 5.45 -5.78 14.74
CA ALA A 135 6.66 -6.44 15.20
C ALA A 135 6.95 -7.77 14.52
N PRO A 136 6.01 -8.62 14.37
CA PRO A 136 6.28 -9.89 13.73
C PRO A 136 6.73 -9.73 12.28
N ASP A 137 6.20 -8.73 11.63
CA ASP A 137 6.55 -8.52 10.27
C ASP A 137 7.89 -7.87 10.18
N ALA A 138 8.32 -7.32 11.22
CA ALA A 138 9.54 -6.61 11.20
C ALA A 138 10.67 -7.49 10.78
N THR A 139 10.56 -8.73 10.99
CA THR A 139 11.64 -9.53 10.62
C THR A 139 11.77 -9.49 9.17
N ALA A 140 10.75 -9.54 8.49
CA ALA A 140 10.88 -9.51 7.08
C ALA A 140 11.32 -8.20 6.69
N GLY A 141 10.85 -7.27 7.34
CA GLY A 141 11.17 -6.00 6.88
C GLY A 141 12.53 -5.63 7.18
N ALA A 142 13.09 -6.34 7.97
CA ALA A 142 14.31 -5.93 8.31
C ALA A 142 15.14 -5.70 7.20
N GLU A 143 14.99 -6.40 6.28
CA GLU A 143 15.85 -6.24 5.31
C GLU A 143 15.66 -5.09 4.64
N VAL A 144 14.78 -4.45 4.92
CA VAL A 144 14.56 -3.39 4.21
C VAL A 144 15.50 -2.55 4.26
N VAL A 145 16.11 -2.48 5.01
CA VAL A 145 17.04 -1.69 4.96
C VAL A 145 16.92 -0.60 4.32
N ASP A 146 16.14 -0.23 3.94
CA ASP A 146 16.03 0.87 3.28
C ASP A 146 16.39 1.98 3.99
N ALA A 147 17.17 1.87 4.78
CA ALA A 147 17.71 2.99 5.38
C ALA A 147 17.86 4.12 4.51
N PRO A 148 18.30 3.93 3.42
CA PRO A 148 18.57 5.05 2.60
C PRO A 148 17.41 5.86 2.43
N ILE A 149 16.35 5.33 2.48
CA ILE A 149 15.29 6.07 2.18
C ILE A 149 14.97 6.96 3.20
N GLU A 150 15.33 6.74 4.35
CA GLU A 150 14.92 7.63 5.26
C GLU A 150 15.44 8.87 5.12
N ARG A 151 16.39 9.10 4.36
CA ARG A 151 16.80 10.34 4.27
C ARG A 151 15.87 11.16 3.70
N GLU A 152 15.13 10.78 2.86
CA GLU A 152 14.31 11.68 2.28
C GLU A 152 13.24 11.98 3.10
N THR A 153 13.06 11.31 4.08
CA THR A 153 11.96 11.62 4.73
C THR A 153 12.18 12.80 5.43
N HIS A 154 13.30 13.22 5.67
CA HIS A 154 13.37 14.23 6.44
C HIS A 154 13.39 15.39 5.84
N GLN A 155 12.97 15.66 5.02
CA GLN A 155 13.03 16.80 4.49
C GLN A 155 12.20 17.56 4.94
#